data_83848d3d0942cdca2426f6c8be5db03f
#
_entry.id   83848d3d0942cdca2426f6c8be5db03f
#
_cell.length_a   1.000
_cell.length_b   1.000
_cell.length_c   1.000
_cell.angle_alpha   90.00
_cell.angle_beta   90.00
_cell.angle_gamma   90.00
#
_symmetry.space_group_name_H-M   'P 1'
#
loop_
_entity.id
_entity.type
_entity.pdbx_description
1 polymer ?
#
loop_
_entity_poly.entity_id
_entity_poly.type
_entity_poly.pdbx_seq_one_letter_code
_entity_poly.pdbx_strand_id
1 'polypeptide(L)'
;MAGSINKVILVGNLGQDPRVSNTQSGTKVVNFSLATTDSWRDKATGERKDRTEWHRVVIFSAGLAETAERYLRKGSKVYLEGQLQTRSWEDQNGQKRYTTEVVLQNFNSSLVMLDGRGDGAPQGSGDIYDSSSASSGWDNTPSQDVVDDDIPF
;
A
#
# COMPACT_ATOMS: atom_id res chain seq x y z
N MET A 1 28.63 6.12 11.03
CA MET A 1 28.01 5.54 11.64
C MET A 1 26.84 6.07 12.02
N ALA A 2 26.07 5.53 12.02
CA ALA A 2 24.97 6.11 12.16
C ALA A 2 24.37 6.02 13.41
N GLY A 3 24.09 6.84 14.07
CA GLY A 3 23.36 6.75 15.29
C GLY A 3 21.89 7.01 15.10
N SER A 4 21.39 6.94 13.89
CA SER A 4 19.99 7.28 13.68
C SER A 4 19.38 6.40 12.59
N ILE A 5 18.08 6.39 12.54
CA ILE A 5 17.34 5.59 11.56
C ILE A 5 16.32 6.49 10.90
N ASN A 6 16.21 6.37 9.60
CA ASN A 6 15.19 7.10 8.87
C ASN A 6 14.41 6.07 8.07
N LYS A 7 13.26 5.70 8.55
CA LYS A 7 12.47 4.68 7.88
C LYS A 7 11.00 4.99 8.06
N VAL A 8 10.26 4.87 6.98
CA VAL A 8 8.82 5.11 6.97
C VAL A 8 8.15 3.88 6.41
N ILE A 9 7.12 3.42 7.08
CA ILE A 9 6.33 2.30 6.63
C ILE A 9 4.89 2.78 6.50
N LEU A 10 4.29 2.54 5.37
CA LEU A 10 2.92 2.95 5.12
C LEU A 10 2.12 1.84 4.48
N VAL A 11 0.86 1.73 4.86
CA VAL A 11 -0.09 0.87 4.17
C VAL A 11 -1.29 1.74 3.87
N GLY A 12 -1.64 1.86 2.63
CA GLY A 12 -2.76 2.72 2.26
C GLY A 12 -3.14 2.52 0.81
N ASN A 13 -3.94 3.45 0.32
CA ASN A 13 -4.46 3.35 -1.03
C ASN A 13 -4.02 4.53 -1.86
N LEU A 14 -3.77 4.28 -3.13
CA LEU A 14 -3.38 5.35 -4.04
C LEU A 14 -4.56 6.27 -4.30
N GLY A 15 -4.30 7.55 -4.28
CA GLY A 15 -5.34 8.53 -4.58
C GLY A 15 -5.56 8.74 -6.05
N GLN A 16 -4.58 8.38 -6.87
CA GLN A 16 -4.72 8.51 -8.30
C GLN A 16 -3.68 7.63 -8.94
N ASP A 17 -3.75 7.50 -10.24
CA ASP A 17 -2.79 6.66 -10.95
C ASP A 17 -1.39 7.20 -10.76
N PRO A 18 -0.40 6.34 -10.67
CA PRO A 18 0.98 6.80 -10.52
C PRO A 18 1.40 7.62 -11.73
N ARG A 19 2.21 8.62 -11.47
CA ARG A 19 2.72 9.48 -12.52
C ARG A 19 4.16 9.07 -12.79
N VAL A 20 4.47 8.76 -14.01
CA VAL A 20 5.79 8.27 -14.39
C VAL A 20 6.54 9.35 -15.13
N SER A 21 7.79 9.56 -14.76
CA SER A 21 8.63 10.49 -15.47
C SER A 21 10.02 9.90 -15.56
N ASN A 22 10.88 10.53 -16.34
CA ASN A 22 12.23 10.06 -16.48
C ASN A 22 13.18 11.19 -16.14
N THR A 23 14.27 10.84 -15.49
CA THR A 23 15.28 11.85 -15.20
C THR A 23 16.12 12.06 -16.42
N GLN A 24 17.03 13.00 -16.35
CA GLN A 24 17.90 13.25 -17.48
C GLN A 24 18.78 12.06 -17.78
N SER A 25 19.09 11.27 -16.81
CA SER A 25 19.91 10.10 -17.06
C SER A 25 19.09 8.93 -17.58
N GLY A 26 17.81 9.11 -17.77
CA GLY A 26 16.99 8.03 -18.30
C GLY A 26 16.39 7.14 -17.24
N THR A 27 16.54 7.47 -15.99
CA THR A 27 16.02 6.65 -14.93
C THR A 27 14.54 6.95 -14.74
N LYS A 28 13.75 5.89 -14.63
CA LYS A 28 12.32 6.05 -14.45
C LYS A 28 12.03 6.43 -13.00
N VAL A 29 11.19 7.39 -12.80
CA VAL A 29 10.78 7.84 -11.47
C VAL A 29 9.27 7.83 -11.44
N VAL A 30 8.70 7.26 -10.37
CA VAL A 30 7.26 7.17 -10.25
C VAL A 30 6.82 7.93 -9.00
N ASN A 31 5.80 8.75 -9.17
CA ASN A 31 5.25 9.52 -8.08
C ASN A 31 3.79 9.20 -7.87
N PHE A 32 3.36 9.15 -6.66
CA PHE A 32 1.93 9.01 -6.39
C PHE A 32 1.62 9.50 -4.97
N SER A 33 0.33 9.70 -4.71
CA SER A 33 -0.12 10.06 -3.38
C SER A 33 -0.75 8.84 -2.75
N LEU A 34 -0.43 8.61 -1.49
CA LEU A 34 -0.97 7.47 -0.78
C LEU A 34 -1.79 7.98 0.39
N ALA A 35 -2.98 7.47 0.54
CA ALA A 35 -3.87 7.89 1.61
C ALA A 35 -3.86 6.87 2.73
N THR A 36 -3.66 7.33 3.95
CA THR A 36 -3.83 6.48 5.12
C THR A 36 -4.97 7.07 5.92
N THR A 37 -5.90 6.25 6.31
CA THR A 37 -7.11 6.70 6.98
C THR A 37 -7.27 6.05 8.32
N ASP A 38 -7.51 6.86 9.32
CA ASP A 38 -7.83 6.37 10.65
C ASP A 38 -9.31 6.62 10.88
N SER A 39 -9.94 5.68 11.52
CA SER A 39 -11.35 5.83 11.85
C SER A 39 -11.52 5.57 13.32
N TRP A 40 -12.32 6.36 13.98
CA TRP A 40 -12.58 6.13 15.38
C TRP A 40 -13.98 6.60 15.69
N ARG A 41 -14.48 6.21 16.85
CA ARG A 41 -15.79 6.64 17.28
C ARG A 41 -15.62 7.73 18.31
N ASP A 42 -16.29 8.85 18.10
CA ASP A 42 -16.21 9.95 19.02
C ASP A 42 -17.00 9.58 20.25
N LYS A 43 -16.36 9.60 21.40
CA LYS A 43 -17.03 9.19 22.60
C LYS A 43 -18.10 10.19 23.01
N ALA A 44 -17.92 11.44 22.68
CA ALA A 44 -18.88 12.43 23.09
C ALA A 44 -20.17 12.35 22.29
N THR A 45 -20.07 12.11 20.99
CA THR A 45 -21.27 12.12 20.18
C THR A 45 -21.65 10.75 19.68
N GLY A 46 -20.79 9.77 19.80
CA GLY A 46 -21.08 8.45 19.28
C GLY A 46 -20.91 8.33 17.79
N GLU A 47 -20.48 9.38 17.12
CA GLU A 47 -20.37 9.36 15.70
C GLU A 47 -19.05 8.78 15.26
N ARG A 48 -19.04 8.18 14.10
CA ARG A 48 -17.81 7.67 13.53
C ARG A 48 -17.11 8.79 12.82
N LYS A 49 -15.84 8.95 13.07
CA LYS A 49 -15.06 10.00 12.42
C LYS A 49 -13.87 9.38 11.73
N ASP A 50 -13.49 9.98 10.61
CA ASP A 50 -12.37 9.51 9.85
C ASP A 50 -11.39 10.64 9.65
N ARG A 51 -10.12 10.28 9.51
CA ARG A 51 -9.12 11.27 9.24
C ARG A 51 -8.17 10.67 8.24
N THR A 52 -7.95 11.33 7.14
CA THR A 52 -7.08 10.83 6.08
C THR A 52 -5.87 11.72 5.95
N GLU A 53 -4.71 11.08 5.89
CA GLU A 53 -3.47 11.79 5.62
C GLU A 53 -2.99 11.38 4.26
N TRP A 54 -2.53 12.36 3.50
CA TRP A 54 -2.03 12.11 2.16
C TRP A 54 -0.52 12.19 2.18
N HIS A 55 0.12 11.13 1.73
CA HIS A 55 1.56 11.06 1.73
C HIS A 55 2.06 11.07 0.29
N ARG A 56 3.07 11.86 0.05
CA ARG A 56 3.65 11.91 -1.28
C ARG A 56 4.77 10.88 -1.36
N VAL A 57 4.70 10.00 -2.31
CA VAL A 57 5.65 8.90 -2.45
C VAL A 57 6.36 9.02 -3.78
N VAL A 58 7.68 8.87 -3.75
CA VAL A 58 8.49 8.95 -4.96
C VAL A 58 9.35 7.70 -5.00
N ILE A 59 9.35 7.02 -6.12
CA ILE A 59 10.13 5.80 -6.27
C ILE A 59 11.24 6.04 -7.25
N PHE A 60 12.48 5.89 -6.78
CA PHE A 60 13.63 6.02 -7.64
C PHE A 60 14.24 4.65 -7.98
N SER A 61 13.84 3.59 -7.32
CA SER A 61 14.36 2.28 -7.63
C SER A 61 13.78 1.82 -8.95
N ALA A 62 14.62 1.47 -9.90
CA ALA A 62 14.15 1.10 -11.22
C ALA A 62 13.20 -0.08 -11.17
N GLY A 63 13.51 -1.09 -10.38
CA GLY A 63 12.65 -2.25 -10.31
C GLY A 63 11.31 -1.95 -9.69
N LEU A 64 11.32 -1.18 -8.60
CA LEU A 64 10.06 -0.85 -7.96
C LEU A 64 9.26 0.13 -8.82
N ALA A 65 9.93 1.03 -9.51
CA ALA A 65 9.24 1.97 -10.37
C ALA A 65 8.52 1.24 -11.49
N GLU A 66 9.16 0.25 -12.05
CA GLU A 66 8.52 -0.50 -13.11
C GLU A 66 7.33 -1.29 -12.59
N THR A 67 7.45 -1.87 -11.43
CA THR A 67 6.33 -2.59 -10.81
C THR A 67 5.17 -1.63 -10.56
N ALA A 68 5.49 -0.44 -10.05
CA ALA A 68 4.45 0.53 -9.76
C ALA A 68 3.75 0.97 -11.04
N GLU A 69 4.52 1.25 -12.06
CA GLU A 69 3.93 1.70 -13.30
C GLU A 69 3.02 0.63 -13.89
N ARG A 70 3.44 -0.62 -13.77
CA ARG A 70 2.72 -1.69 -14.43
C ARG A 70 1.48 -2.11 -13.67
N TYR A 71 1.52 -2.11 -12.37
CA TYR A 71 0.43 -2.70 -11.61
C TYR A 71 -0.38 -1.74 -10.76
N LEU A 72 0.15 -0.61 -10.37
CA LEU A 72 -0.59 0.26 -9.46
C LEU A 72 -1.55 1.17 -10.22
N ARG A 73 -2.70 1.37 -9.64
CA ARG A 73 -3.69 2.27 -10.21
C ARG A 73 -4.39 3.00 -9.08
N LYS A 74 -5.18 3.98 -9.41
CA LYS A 74 -5.96 4.67 -8.43
C LYS A 74 -6.74 3.67 -7.62
N GLY A 75 -6.68 3.77 -6.33
CA GLY A 75 -7.38 2.87 -5.44
C GLY A 75 -6.62 1.63 -5.02
N SER A 76 -5.49 1.36 -5.65
CA SER A 76 -4.70 0.18 -5.28
C SER A 76 -4.23 0.28 -3.85
N LYS A 77 -4.22 -0.83 -3.15
CA LYS A 77 -3.75 -0.85 -1.77
C LYS A 77 -2.34 -1.41 -1.75
N VAL A 78 -1.44 -0.74 -1.08
CA VAL A 78 -0.04 -1.16 -1.06
C VAL A 78 0.57 -1.00 0.31
N TYR A 79 1.58 -1.80 0.56
CA TYR A 79 2.44 -1.66 1.71
C TYR A 79 3.77 -1.17 1.14
N LEU A 80 4.34 -0.16 1.75
CA LEU A 80 5.65 0.30 1.28
C LEU A 80 6.55 0.70 2.44
N GLU A 81 7.83 0.62 2.19
CA GLU A 81 8.85 1.08 3.12
C GLU A 81 9.78 2.00 2.36
N GLY A 82 10.14 3.07 2.96
CA GLY A 82 11.07 4.01 2.36
C GLY A 82 11.66 4.91 3.41
N GLN A 83 12.13 6.05 2.99
CA GLN A 83 12.75 7.02 3.88
C GLN A 83 12.07 8.35 3.71
N LEU A 84 12.11 9.15 4.75
CA LEU A 84 11.53 10.48 4.67
C LEU A 84 12.60 11.40 4.13
N GLN A 85 12.28 12.22 3.16
CA GLN A 85 13.24 13.11 2.58
C GLN A 85 12.57 14.43 2.27
N THR A 86 13.22 15.52 2.57
CA THR A 86 12.70 16.85 2.32
C THR A 86 13.57 17.51 1.26
N ARG A 87 12.94 18.09 0.26
CA ARG A 87 13.67 18.85 -0.74
C ARG A 87 13.13 20.25 -0.79
N SER A 88 13.95 21.17 -1.24
CA SER A 88 13.51 22.54 -1.35
C SER A 88 13.38 22.91 -2.81
N TRP A 89 12.52 23.86 -3.09
CA TRP A 89 12.31 24.33 -4.44
C TRP A 89 11.78 25.76 -4.34
N GLU A 90 11.87 26.49 -5.44
CA GLU A 90 11.39 27.84 -5.45
C GLU A 90 10.10 27.91 -6.21
N ASP A 91 9.12 28.60 -5.67
CA ASP A 91 7.87 28.73 -6.36
C ASP A 91 7.94 29.92 -7.32
N GLN A 92 6.83 30.21 -7.94
CA GLN A 92 6.82 31.24 -8.94
C GLN A 92 7.11 32.62 -8.38
N ASN A 93 6.91 32.81 -7.11
CA ASN A 93 7.17 34.10 -6.50
C ASN A 93 8.59 34.19 -5.98
N GLY A 94 9.41 33.18 -6.23
CA GLY A 94 10.77 33.20 -5.75
C GLY A 94 10.92 32.80 -4.31
N GLN A 95 9.85 32.32 -3.68
CA GLN A 95 9.97 31.92 -2.31
C GLN A 95 10.42 30.50 -2.20
N LYS A 96 11.26 30.23 -1.22
CA LYS A 96 11.76 28.89 -1.05
C LYS A 96 10.71 28.06 -0.35
N ARG A 97 10.43 26.91 -0.91
CA ARG A 97 9.45 26.01 -0.36
C ARG A 97 10.08 24.66 -0.10
N TYR A 98 9.48 23.89 0.80
CA TYR A 98 9.99 22.60 1.15
C TYR A 98 8.90 21.56 0.96
N THR A 99 9.27 20.41 0.47
CA THR A 99 8.32 19.31 0.32
C THR A 99 8.93 18.08 0.94
N THR A 100 8.20 17.43 1.82
CA THR A 100 8.65 16.22 2.46
C THR A 100 7.96 15.04 1.80
N GLU A 101 8.74 14.06 1.41
CA GLU A 101 8.24 12.93 0.66
C GLU A 101 8.77 11.64 1.24
N VAL A 102 8.08 10.54 0.96
CA VAL A 102 8.58 9.23 1.28
C VAL A 102 9.25 8.73 0.02
N VAL A 103 10.53 8.41 0.12
CA VAL A 103 11.32 8.07 -1.05
C VAL A 103 11.73 6.62 -0.99
N LEU A 104 11.48 5.89 -2.06
CA LEU A 104 11.86 4.49 -2.18
C LEU A 104 13.06 4.42 -3.11
N GLN A 105 14.21 4.08 -2.56
CA GLN A 105 15.42 4.03 -3.34
C GLN A 105 15.82 2.57 -3.57
N ASN A 106 16.97 2.37 -4.13
CA ASN A 106 17.37 1.02 -4.46
C ASN A 106 17.61 0.15 -3.26
N PHE A 107 17.90 0.73 -2.12
CA PHE A 107 18.18 -0.05 -0.93
C PHE A 107 17.21 0.31 0.16
N ASN A 108 16.92 -0.61 1.02
CA ASN A 108 16.09 -0.36 2.20
C ASN A 108 14.70 0.13 1.81
N SER A 109 14.20 -0.35 0.71
CA SER A 109 12.87 0.02 0.25
C SER A 109 12.11 -1.23 -0.16
N SER A 110 10.82 -1.15 -0.05
CA SER A 110 9.99 -2.30 -0.36
C SER A 110 8.62 -1.84 -0.82
N LEU A 111 8.02 -2.58 -1.71
CA LEU A 111 6.68 -2.26 -2.19
C LEU A 111 5.95 -3.57 -2.42
N VAL A 112 4.85 -3.76 -1.73
CA VAL A 112 4.08 -4.98 -1.86
C VAL A 112 2.62 -4.60 -2.11
N MET A 113 2.04 -5.17 -3.14
CA MET A 113 0.65 -4.88 -3.45
C MET A 113 -0.25 -5.76 -2.61
N LEU A 114 -1.19 -5.14 -1.95
CA LEU A 114 -2.08 -5.85 -1.07
C LEU A 114 -3.48 -6.01 -1.60
N ASP A 115 -3.72 -5.55 -2.83
CA ASP A 115 -4.97 -5.56 -3.35
C ASP A 115 -5.37 -6.83 -3.72
N GLY A 116 -5.37 -7.60 -3.57
CA GLY A 116 -5.73 -8.74 -3.87
C GLY A 116 -5.94 -9.21 -4.96
N ARG A 117 -5.92 -10.17 -5.13
CA ARG A 117 -6.10 -10.58 -6.16
C ARG A 117 -7.36 -10.60 -6.41
N GLY A 118 -7.95 -10.39 -5.63
CA GLY A 118 -9.13 -10.47 -5.92
C GLY A 118 -9.55 -9.90 -7.06
N ASP A 119 -9.34 -9.05 -7.27
CA ASP A 119 -9.80 -8.50 -8.27
C ASP A 119 -9.45 -9.02 -9.39
N GLY A 120 -8.78 -9.32 -9.53
CA GLY A 120 -8.49 -9.66 -10.69
C GLY A 120 -8.85 -10.92 -10.92
N ALA A 121 -8.88 -11.53 -10.21
CA ALA A 121 -9.15 -12.70 -10.41
C ALA A 121 -10.06 -13.09 -11.16
N PRO A 122 -10.08 -13.56 -11.69
CA PRO A 122 -10.95 -13.93 -12.46
C PRO A 122 -11.42 -15.02 -12.15
N GLN A 123 -11.37 -15.33 -11.96
CA GLN A 123 -11.67 -16.17 -11.90
C GLN A 123 -12.11 -17.12 -12.15
N GLY A 124 -12.28 -17.30 -12.26
CA GLY A 124 -12.63 -18.00 -12.61
C GLY A 124 -12.88 -19.12 -12.60
N SER A 125 -12.84 -19.45 -12.74
CA SER A 125 -12.99 -20.49 -12.91
C SER A 125 -13.59 -21.30 -12.27
N GLY A 126 -13.82 -21.37 -11.90
CA GLY A 126 -14.40 -22.10 -11.47
C GLY A 126 -14.61 -23.21 -11.53
N ASP A 127 -14.46 -23.57 -11.68
CA ASP A 127 -14.61 -24.57 -11.84
C ASP A 127 -15.24 -25.39 -11.29
N ILE A 128 -15.46 -25.53 -11.29
CA ILE A 128 -16.10 -26.22 -11.01
C ILE A 128 -16.11 -27.43 -10.74
N TYR A 129 -15.96 -27.86 -10.36
CA TYR A 129 -15.93 -28.98 -10.05
C TYR A 129 -17.00 -29.51 -9.61
N ASP A 130 -17.54 -29.71 -9.93
CA ASP A 130 -18.49 -30.27 -9.60
C ASP A 130 -18.50 -31.25 -8.85
N SER A 131 -18.23 -31.49 -8.51
CA SER A 131 -18.27 -32.35 -7.87
C SER A 131 -19.21 -33.09 -7.49
N SER A 132 -19.53 -33.40 -7.82
CA SER A 132 -20.46 -34.11 -7.57
C SER A 132 -20.29 -35.03 -6.64
N SER A 133 -19.69 -35.52 -6.56
CA SER A 133 -19.54 -36.52 -5.78
C SER A 133 -19.69 -36.43 -4.54
N ALA A 134 -19.54 -36.05 -4.12
CA ALA A 134 -19.61 -35.96 -2.96
C ALA A 134 -20.14 -36.70 -2.10
N SER A 135 -20.50 -37.02 -1.90
CA SER A 135 -21.05 -37.73 -1.11
C SER A 135 -20.53 -38.14 -0.01
N SER A 136 -20.11 -38.55 0.25
CA SER A 136 -19.62 -39.10 1.28
C SER A 136 -19.83 -38.51 2.44
N GLY A 137 -20.36 -38.48 2.91
CA GLY A 137 -20.51 -38.03 4.02
C GLY A 137 -19.60 -38.09 5.01
N TRP A 138 -18.87 -37.52 5.20
CA TRP A 138 -18.02 -37.57 6.19
C TRP A 138 -18.27 -36.56 7.02
N ASP A 139 -18.99 -36.41 7.45
CA ASP A 139 -19.32 -35.57 8.34
C ASP A 139 -18.47 -35.35 9.29
N ASN A 140 -17.83 -34.80 9.39
CA ASN A 140 -17.03 -34.68 10.25
C ASN A 140 -17.14 -33.57 10.97
N THR A 141 -17.35 -33.41 11.50
CA THR A 141 -17.42 -32.46 12.28
C THR A 141 -16.50 -31.98 12.94
N PRO A 142 -16.18 -31.24 13.11
CA PRO A 142 -15.22 -30.82 13.59
C PRO A 142 -15.30 -30.23 14.70
N SER A 143 -15.12 -30.00 15.04
CA SER A 143 -15.04 -29.62 15.94
C SER A 143 -14.67 -28.64 16.45
N GLN A 144 -14.68 -28.12 16.52
CA GLN A 144 -14.43 -27.33 16.98
C GLN A 144 -13.67 -26.80 17.69
N ASP A 145 -13.46 -26.68 17.97
CA ASP A 145 -12.75 -26.31 18.59
C ASP A 145 -12.16 -25.38 18.64
N VAL A 146 -12.10 -25.00 18.51
CA VAL A 146 -11.55 -24.21 18.41
C VAL A 146 -11.15 -23.35 19.01
N VAL A 147 -11.00 -23.03 19.22
CA VAL A 147 -10.64 -22.29 19.62
C VAL A 147 -9.97 -21.52 20.02
N ASP A 148 -9.75 -21.26 20.19
CA ASP A 148 -9.11 -20.67 20.53
C ASP A 148 -8.58 -19.78 20.57
N ASP A 149 -8.46 -19.53 20.41
CA ASP A 149 -8.05 -18.73 20.19
C ASP A 149 -7.86 -17.72 20.88
N ASP A 150 -7.66 -17.44 21.18
CA ASP A 150 -7.53 -16.58 21.94
C ASP A 150 -6.40 -16.15 22.15
N ILE A 151 -5.82 -15.68 21.57
CA ILE A 151 -4.76 -15.25 21.70
C ILE A 151 -4.75 -14.13 22.30
N PRO A 152 -4.30 -13.92 23.03
CA PRO A 152 -4.32 -12.92 23.76
C PRO A 152 -3.37 -11.97 23.37
N PHE A 153 -3.17 -11.30 23.46
CA PHE A 153 -2.22 -10.43 23.27
C PHE A 153 -2.66 -9.34 23.09
#